data_69d5890bad4d8aa06dae75298c5f635a
#
_entry.id   69d5890bad4d8aa06dae75298c5f635a
#
_cell.length_a   1.000
_cell.length_b   1.000
_cell.length_c   1.000
_cell.angle_alpha   90.00
_cell.angle_beta   90.00
_cell.angle_gamma   90.00
#
_symmetry.space_group_name_H-M   'P 1'
#
loop_
_entity.id
_entity.type
_entity.pdbx_description
1 polymer ?
#
loop_
_entity_poly.entity_id
_entity_poly.type
_entity_poly.pdbx_seq_one_letter_code
_entity_poly.pdbx_strand_id
1 'polypeptide(L)'
;VKGNLLRAVHDADQQPVSQDSCVEFFCKLPNSPQYFNFEFNCIGTCYAAKRVKRTDKELLSPSEMAQIERYPSIGTKPFEEIEGLFQWDLTVSIPFSLIGINADHLPDKLMANFYKCADATSLKHYVSWNPIESENPNFHQPNFFGTLLF
;
A
#
# COMPACT_ATOMS: atom_id res chain seq x y z
N VAL A 1 12.98 1.03 3.39
CA VAL A 1 13.06 -0.21 2.60
C VAL A 1 14.50 -0.40 2.11
N LYS A 2 14.97 -1.64 2.10
CA LYS A 2 16.27 -2.01 1.52
C LYS A 2 16.07 -3.10 0.47
N GLY A 3 16.86 -3.08 -0.59
CA GLY A 3 16.79 -4.09 -1.65
C GLY A 3 17.89 -3.95 -2.69
N ASN A 4 18.00 -4.96 -3.55
CA ASN A 4 19.04 -5.03 -4.59
C ASN A 4 18.52 -4.60 -5.96
N LEU A 5 17.21 -4.46 -6.10
CA LEU A 5 16.55 -4.00 -7.30
C LEU A 5 15.65 -2.81 -6.97
N LEU A 6 15.61 -1.84 -7.84
CA LEU A 6 14.72 -0.70 -7.73
C LEU A 6 14.06 -0.44 -9.09
N ARG A 7 12.74 -0.30 -9.11
CA ARG A 7 11.92 -0.04 -10.28
C ARG A 7 10.79 0.90 -9.95
N ALA A 8 10.52 1.89 -10.82
CA ALA A 8 9.40 2.80 -10.72
C ALA A 8 9.00 3.32 -12.10
N VAL A 9 8.24 2.54 -12.83
CA VAL A 9 7.78 2.87 -14.20
C VAL A 9 6.44 3.59 -14.17
N HIS A 10 5.61 3.27 -13.17
CA HIS A 10 4.29 3.86 -13.03
C HIS A 10 4.37 5.21 -12.31
N ASP A 11 4.01 6.30 -13.00
CA ASP A 11 4.14 7.68 -12.53
C ASP A 11 2.80 8.43 -12.41
N ALA A 12 1.69 7.78 -12.73
CA ALA A 12 0.34 8.31 -12.54
C ALA A 12 -0.45 7.47 -11.54
N ASP A 13 -1.22 8.12 -10.67
CA ASP A 13 -2.07 7.46 -9.69
C ASP A 13 -3.06 6.50 -10.34
N GLN A 14 -3.44 5.46 -9.58
CA GLN A 14 -4.33 4.36 -10.01
C GLN A 14 -3.73 3.44 -11.10
N GLN A 15 -2.46 3.59 -11.45
CA GLN A 15 -1.72 2.59 -12.22
C GLN A 15 -1.31 1.39 -11.35
N PRO A 16 -0.91 0.25 -11.94
CA PRO A 16 -0.57 -0.97 -11.18
C PRO A 16 0.81 -0.88 -10.51
N VAL A 17 0.93 -0.04 -9.49
CA VAL A 17 2.19 0.26 -8.78
C VAL A 17 2.81 -0.94 -8.07
N SER A 18 2.05 -2.03 -7.83
CA SER A 18 2.57 -3.30 -7.31
C SER A 18 3.60 -3.96 -8.23
N GLN A 19 3.61 -3.58 -9.51
CA GLN A 19 4.62 -4.02 -10.48
C GLN A 19 6.00 -3.39 -10.24
N ASP A 20 6.05 -2.24 -9.56
CA ASP A 20 7.25 -1.52 -9.19
C ASP A 20 7.80 -1.97 -7.82
N SER A 21 8.88 -1.34 -7.35
CA SER A 21 9.31 -1.45 -5.96
C SER A 21 8.27 -0.81 -5.06
N CYS A 22 7.38 -1.62 -4.49
CA CYS A 22 6.13 -1.20 -3.88
C CYS A 22 6.07 -1.54 -2.39
N VAL A 23 5.46 -0.66 -1.61
CA VAL A 23 5.02 -0.90 -0.24
C VAL A 23 3.52 -0.65 -0.14
N GLU A 24 2.83 -1.44 0.69
CA GLU A 24 1.38 -1.37 0.77
C GLU A 24 0.91 -1.33 2.23
N PHE A 25 -0.17 -0.60 2.45
CA PHE A 25 -0.90 -0.54 3.71
C PHE A 25 -2.35 -0.89 3.46
N PHE A 26 -2.81 -2.02 4.01
CA PHE A 26 -4.21 -2.43 3.97
C PHE A 26 -4.80 -2.31 5.36
N CYS A 27 -6.01 -1.75 5.47
CA CYS A 27 -6.63 -1.54 6.77
C CYS A 27 -8.16 -1.61 6.72
N LYS A 28 -8.75 -1.88 7.88
CA LYS A 28 -10.20 -1.86 8.10
C LYS A 28 -10.54 -1.57 9.56
N LEU A 29 -11.69 -0.97 9.79
CA LEU A 29 -12.27 -0.94 11.15
C LEU A 29 -12.66 -2.37 11.59
N PRO A 30 -12.53 -2.72 12.87
CA PRO A 30 -12.72 -4.10 13.35
C PRO A 30 -14.04 -4.74 12.91
N ASN A 31 -15.12 -3.96 12.93
CA ASN A 31 -16.48 -4.44 12.63
C ASN A 31 -16.94 -4.12 11.19
N SER A 32 -16.06 -3.57 10.34
CA SER A 32 -16.37 -3.27 8.94
C SER A 32 -16.14 -4.50 8.07
N PRO A 33 -17.06 -4.85 7.17
CA PRO A 33 -16.77 -5.81 6.11
C PRO A 33 -15.82 -5.22 5.05
N GLN A 34 -15.77 -3.90 4.95
CA GLN A 34 -14.98 -3.18 3.97
C GLN A 34 -13.57 -2.94 4.49
N TYR A 35 -12.58 -3.08 3.63
CA TYR A 35 -11.19 -2.71 3.87
C TYR A 35 -10.70 -1.76 2.76
N PHE A 36 -9.63 -1.04 3.08
CA PHE A 36 -8.92 -0.16 2.16
C PHE A 36 -7.57 -0.80 1.82
N ASN A 37 -7.16 -0.68 0.56
CA ASN A 37 -5.80 -0.94 0.16
C ASN A 37 -5.17 0.33 -0.40
N PHE A 38 -4.00 0.67 0.12
CA PHE A 38 -3.14 1.75 -0.34
C PHE A 38 -1.81 1.12 -0.75
N GLU A 39 -1.45 1.27 -2.01
CA GLU A 39 -0.24 0.72 -2.60
C GLU A 39 0.59 1.90 -3.13
N PHE A 40 1.88 1.93 -2.83
CA PHE A 40 2.77 3.02 -3.20
C PHE A 40 4.06 2.48 -3.78
N ASN A 41 4.43 2.92 -4.96
CA ASN A 41 5.78 2.64 -5.43
C ASN A 41 6.82 3.57 -4.78
N CYS A 42 8.10 3.31 -5.02
CA CYS A 42 9.19 4.02 -4.36
C CYS A 42 9.33 5.51 -4.74
N ILE A 43 8.64 5.98 -5.78
CA ILE A 43 8.55 7.40 -6.17
C ILE A 43 7.26 8.08 -5.67
N GLY A 44 6.43 7.36 -4.89
CA GLY A 44 5.21 7.89 -4.27
C GLY A 44 3.96 7.85 -5.15
N THR A 45 3.99 7.24 -6.33
CA THR A 45 2.77 6.97 -7.10
C THR A 45 1.88 6.01 -6.34
N CYS A 46 0.59 6.29 -6.28
CA CYS A 46 -0.36 5.58 -5.42
C CYS A 46 -1.47 4.89 -6.22
N TYR A 47 -1.76 3.66 -5.84
CA TYR A 47 -3.02 3.00 -6.15
C TYR A 47 -3.81 2.83 -4.85
N ALA A 48 -5.08 3.24 -4.83
CA ALA A 48 -5.92 3.10 -3.65
C ALA A 48 -7.37 2.75 -3.99
N ALA A 49 -7.94 1.82 -3.22
CA ALA A 49 -9.31 1.36 -3.40
C ALA A 49 -9.96 0.94 -2.08
N LYS A 50 -11.30 0.97 -2.07
CA LYS A 50 -12.16 0.32 -1.07
C LYS A 50 -12.62 -1.03 -1.61
N ARG A 51 -12.73 -2.03 -0.74
CA ARG A 51 -13.10 -3.40 -1.13
C ARG A 51 -13.84 -4.14 -0.02
N VAL A 52 -14.69 -5.09 -0.40
CA VAL A 52 -15.17 -6.17 0.48
C VAL A 52 -14.47 -7.48 0.09
N LYS A 53 -14.21 -7.66 -1.20
CA LYS A 53 -13.45 -8.79 -1.78
C LYS A 53 -12.38 -8.26 -2.72
N ARG A 54 -11.41 -9.11 -3.08
CA ARG A 54 -10.37 -8.75 -4.05
C ARG A 54 -10.92 -8.25 -5.39
N THR A 55 -12.05 -8.78 -5.83
CA THR A 55 -12.64 -8.54 -7.16
C THR A 55 -13.56 -7.32 -7.22
N ASP A 56 -14.08 -6.83 -6.09
CA ASP A 56 -15.05 -5.74 -6.02
C ASP A 56 -14.39 -4.42 -5.61
N LYS A 57 -13.56 -3.89 -6.45
CA LYS A 57 -12.84 -2.66 -6.17
C LYS A 57 -13.65 -1.40 -6.51
N GLU A 58 -13.69 -0.48 -5.58
CA GLU A 58 -14.09 0.90 -5.77
C GLU A 58 -12.83 1.79 -5.62
N LEU A 59 -12.34 2.34 -6.72
CA LEU A 59 -11.16 3.22 -6.70
C LEU A 59 -11.47 4.51 -5.94
N LEU A 60 -10.51 5.00 -5.18
CA LEU A 60 -10.61 6.35 -4.64
C LEU A 60 -10.69 7.36 -5.78
N SER A 61 -11.57 8.35 -5.63
CA SER A 61 -11.73 9.45 -6.57
C SER A 61 -10.48 10.34 -6.62
N PRO A 62 -10.27 11.13 -7.68
CA PRO A 62 -9.16 12.07 -7.75
C PRO A 62 -9.10 13.05 -6.57
N SER A 63 -10.25 13.48 -6.04
CA SER A 63 -10.32 14.37 -4.88
C SER A 63 -9.95 13.68 -3.56
N GLU A 64 -10.19 12.38 -3.41
CA GLU A 64 -9.72 11.56 -2.29
C GLU A 64 -8.22 11.29 -2.40
N MET A 65 -7.73 10.94 -3.61
CA MET A 65 -6.31 10.73 -3.86
C MET A 65 -5.46 11.97 -3.57
N ALA A 66 -5.97 13.16 -3.89
CA ALA A 66 -5.28 14.43 -3.63
C ALA A 66 -5.11 14.76 -2.14
N GLN A 67 -5.84 14.09 -1.24
CA GLN A 67 -5.70 14.25 0.21
C GLN A 67 -4.58 13.40 0.80
N ILE A 68 -4.04 12.43 0.04
CA ILE A 68 -2.96 11.56 0.49
C ILE A 68 -1.63 12.25 0.20
N GLU A 69 -0.95 12.72 1.24
CA GLU A 69 0.38 13.31 1.11
C GLU A 69 1.47 12.23 1.06
N ARG A 70 2.46 12.40 0.19
CA ARG A 70 3.51 11.42 -0.08
C ARG A 70 4.86 12.10 -0.25
N TYR A 71 5.86 11.61 0.49
CA TYR A 71 7.20 12.18 0.55
C TYR A 71 8.25 11.08 0.29
N PRO A 72 8.53 10.73 -0.99
CA PRO A 72 9.54 9.74 -1.34
C PRO A 72 10.97 10.33 -1.21
N SER A 73 11.89 9.57 -0.63
CA SER A 73 13.28 9.99 -0.41
C SER A 73 14.13 10.06 -1.69
N ILE A 74 13.70 9.34 -2.73
CA ILE A 74 14.46 9.21 -3.99
C ILE A 74 13.93 10.07 -5.13
N GLY A 75 12.98 10.98 -4.83
CA GLY A 75 12.32 11.83 -5.81
C GLY A 75 11.13 11.16 -6.48
N THR A 76 10.55 11.84 -7.50
CA THR A 76 9.26 11.47 -8.12
C THR A 76 9.37 11.13 -9.60
N LYS A 77 10.58 11.03 -10.16
CA LYS A 77 10.76 10.73 -11.58
C LYS A 77 10.75 9.22 -11.81
N PRO A 78 10.00 8.75 -12.83
CA PRO A 78 9.98 7.33 -13.18
C PRO A 78 11.33 6.87 -13.76
N PHE A 79 11.62 5.58 -13.60
CA PHE A 79 12.81 4.92 -14.12
C PHE A 79 12.58 3.42 -14.29
N GLU A 80 13.29 2.82 -15.25
CA GLU A 80 13.32 1.37 -15.45
C GLU A 80 14.08 0.67 -14.32
N GLU A 81 13.96 -0.67 -14.28
CA GLU A 81 14.66 -1.46 -13.26
C GLU A 81 16.16 -1.21 -13.27
N ILE A 82 16.71 -0.96 -12.11
CA ILE A 82 18.14 -0.83 -11.86
C ILE A 82 18.57 -1.81 -10.77
N GLU A 83 19.76 -2.40 -10.93
CA GLU A 83 20.39 -3.29 -9.97
C GLU A 83 21.43 -2.54 -9.14
N GLY A 84 21.49 -2.84 -7.84
CA GLY A 84 22.42 -2.22 -6.90
C GLY A 84 22.03 -2.48 -5.46
N LEU A 85 22.69 -1.80 -4.54
CA LEU A 85 22.27 -1.77 -3.12
C LEU A 85 21.52 -0.47 -2.87
N PHE A 86 20.22 -0.57 -2.68
CA PHE A 86 19.35 0.59 -2.48
C PHE A 86 18.77 0.63 -1.07
N GLN A 87 18.65 1.84 -0.57
CA GLN A 87 17.79 2.17 0.55
C GLN A 87 16.91 3.35 0.15
N TRP A 88 15.62 3.24 0.41
CA TRP A 88 14.67 4.31 0.20
C TRP A 88 13.61 4.34 1.29
N ASP A 89 13.07 5.51 1.51
CA ASP A 89 12.02 5.76 2.49
C ASP A 89 10.87 6.49 1.81
N LEU A 90 9.66 6.18 2.25
CA LEU A 90 8.44 6.85 1.84
C LEU A 90 7.63 7.20 3.09
N THR A 91 7.41 8.49 3.31
CA THR A 91 6.47 8.96 4.32
C THR A 91 5.13 9.24 3.64
N VAL A 92 4.05 8.74 4.24
CA VAL A 92 2.69 8.91 3.73
C VAL A 92 1.79 9.41 4.84
N SER A 93 0.97 10.43 4.55
CA SER A 93 -0.12 10.89 5.41
C SER A 93 -1.46 10.56 4.75
N ILE A 94 -2.26 9.71 5.41
CA ILE A 94 -3.61 9.33 4.98
C ILE A 94 -4.59 9.92 5.98
N PRO A 95 -5.47 10.86 5.58
CA PRO A 95 -6.47 11.40 6.51
C PRO A 95 -7.39 10.32 7.07
N PHE A 96 -7.66 10.38 8.35
CA PHE A 96 -8.60 9.46 9.02
C PHE A 96 -9.97 9.40 8.37
N SER A 97 -10.47 10.52 7.85
CA SER A 97 -11.73 10.61 7.13
C SER A 97 -11.80 9.69 5.91
N LEU A 98 -10.68 9.47 5.20
CA LEU A 98 -10.63 8.57 4.03
C LEU A 98 -10.86 7.11 4.38
N ILE A 99 -10.53 6.70 5.61
CA ILE A 99 -10.70 5.33 6.10
C ILE A 99 -11.87 5.21 7.07
N GLY A 100 -12.75 6.23 7.12
CA GLY A 100 -13.97 6.22 7.91
C GLY A 100 -13.77 6.41 9.42
N ILE A 101 -12.62 6.96 9.84
CA ILE A 101 -12.33 7.26 11.24
C ILE A 101 -12.64 8.73 11.52
N ASN A 102 -13.39 8.99 12.59
CA ASN A 102 -13.57 10.32 13.14
C ASN A 102 -12.37 10.67 14.04
N ALA A 103 -11.65 11.75 13.72
CA ALA A 103 -10.47 12.18 14.47
C ALA A 103 -10.79 12.61 15.92
N ASP A 104 -12.02 13.06 16.20
CA ASP A 104 -12.46 13.44 17.55
C ASP A 104 -12.82 12.21 18.43
N HIS A 105 -13.00 11.05 17.80
CA HIS A 105 -13.37 9.79 18.45
C HIS A 105 -12.61 8.62 17.80
N LEU A 106 -11.34 8.50 18.13
CA LEU A 106 -10.50 7.42 17.62
C LEU A 106 -10.98 6.06 18.15
N PRO A 107 -10.98 5.02 17.31
CA PRO A 107 -11.22 3.66 17.79
C PRO A 107 -10.01 3.18 18.61
N ASP A 108 -10.22 2.24 19.52
CA ASP A 108 -9.10 1.64 20.28
C ASP A 108 -8.06 0.96 19.38
N LYS A 109 -8.51 0.46 18.24
CA LYS A 109 -7.68 -0.31 17.31
C LYS A 109 -8.18 -0.25 15.87
N LEU A 110 -7.25 -0.52 14.97
CA LEU A 110 -7.47 -0.75 13.55
C LEU A 110 -6.94 -2.14 13.19
N MET A 111 -7.62 -2.88 12.33
CA MET A 111 -7.09 -4.10 11.74
C MET A 111 -6.32 -3.73 10.47
N ALA A 112 -5.06 -4.15 10.37
CA ALA A 112 -4.22 -3.75 9.25
C ALA A 112 -3.13 -4.77 8.93
N ASN A 113 -2.53 -4.63 7.74
CA ASN A 113 -1.28 -5.28 7.41
C ASN A 113 -0.42 -4.36 6.54
N PHE A 114 0.89 -4.57 6.59
CA PHE A 114 1.87 -3.88 5.77
C PHE A 114 2.54 -4.91 4.87
N TYR A 115 2.78 -4.51 3.63
CA TYR A 115 3.37 -5.40 2.65
C TYR A 115 4.48 -4.72 1.86
N LYS A 116 5.34 -5.55 1.29
CA LYS A 116 6.29 -5.18 0.26
C LYS A 116 6.19 -6.15 -0.89
N CYS A 117 6.13 -5.64 -2.10
CA CYS A 117 6.17 -6.43 -3.32
C CYS A 117 6.98 -5.76 -4.44
N ALA A 118 7.14 -6.47 -5.55
CA ALA A 118 7.73 -6.00 -6.77
C ALA A 118 7.41 -6.98 -7.91
N ASP A 119 6.18 -6.94 -8.42
CA ASP A 119 5.63 -7.98 -9.30
C ASP A 119 6.30 -8.07 -10.67
N ALA A 120 6.83 -6.96 -11.19
CA ALA A 120 7.46 -6.89 -12.51
C ALA A 120 8.99 -6.69 -12.47
N THR A 121 9.59 -6.83 -11.30
CA THR A 121 11.05 -6.88 -11.20
C THR A 121 11.59 -8.25 -11.57
N SER A 122 12.86 -8.32 -11.97
CA SER A 122 13.55 -9.57 -12.32
C SER A 122 13.61 -10.55 -11.14
N LEU A 123 13.52 -10.06 -9.89
CA LEU A 123 13.44 -10.85 -8.66
C LEU A 123 12.13 -10.54 -7.90
N LYS A 124 11.05 -11.19 -8.28
CA LYS A 124 9.76 -11.06 -7.60
C LYS A 124 9.85 -11.48 -6.14
N HIS A 125 9.22 -10.72 -5.26
CA HIS A 125 9.14 -11.07 -3.84
C HIS A 125 7.88 -10.50 -3.19
N TYR A 126 7.47 -11.14 -2.09
CA TYR A 126 6.29 -10.80 -1.31
C TYR A 126 6.63 -10.91 0.17
N VAL A 127 6.42 -9.83 0.90
CA VAL A 127 6.66 -9.76 2.35
C VAL A 127 5.44 -9.16 3.02
N SER A 128 5.04 -9.71 4.15
CA SER A 128 3.96 -9.17 5.00
C SER A 128 4.44 -8.97 6.44
N TRP A 129 3.93 -7.95 7.10
CA TRP A 129 4.17 -7.72 8.51
C TRP A 129 3.49 -8.80 9.36
N ASN A 130 2.18 -8.98 9.20
CA ASN A 130 1.46 -10.09 9.83
C ASN A 130 1.39 -11.25 8.83
N PRO A 131 1.78 -12.50 9.24
CA PRO A 131 1.81 -13.64 8.33
C PRO A 131 0.47 -13.93 7.66
N ILE A 132 0.53 -14.35 6.41
CA ILE A 132 -0.63 -14.82 5.64
C ILE A 132 -0.43 -16.31 5.35
N GLU A 133 -1.38 -17.12 5.76
CA GLU A 133 -1.43 -18.55 5.44
C GLU A 133 -2.23 -18.75 4.15
N SER A 134 -1.54 -18.81 3.02
CA SER A 134 -2.16 -19.08 1.71
C SER A 134 -1.21 -19.83 0.80
N GLU A 135 -1.77 -20.65 -0.08
CA GLU A 135 -1.01 -21.45 -1.04
C GLU A 135 -0.24 -20.58 -2.05
N ASN A 136 -0.84 -19.44 -2.43
CA ASN A 136 -0.25 -18.50 -3.38
C ASN A 136 -0.22 -17.10 -2.77
N PRO A 137 0.76 -16.25 -3.15
CA PRO A 137 0.82 -14.87 -2.68
C PRO A 137 -0.48 -14.11 -2.97
N ASN A 138 -1.12 -13.63 -1.90
CA ASN A 138 -2.34 -12.85 -1.99
C ASN A 138 -2.49 -11.97 -0.76
N PHE A 139 -2.31 -10.67 -0.90
CA PHE A 139 -2.44 -9.69 0.18
C PHE A 139 -3.90 -9.34 0.53
N HIS A 140 -4.85 -9.59 -0.39
CA HIS A 140 -6.27 -9.30 -0.19
C HIS A 140 -6.96 -10.33 0.73
N GLN A 141 -6.42 -10.50 1.91
CA GLN A 141 -6.88 -11.45 2.93
C GLN A 141 -7.08 -10.75 4.28
N PRO A 142 -8.19 -10.01 4.48
CA PRO A 142 -8.41 -9.22 5.68
C PRO A 142 -8.54 -10.05 6.97
N ASN A 143 -8.71 -11.37 6.87
CA ASN A 143 -8.70 -12.28 8.02
C ASN A 143 -7.30 -12.42 8.65
N PHE A 144 -6.24 -12.09 7.90
CA PHE A 144 -4.85 -12.10 8.36
C PHE A 144 -4.32 -10.69 8.68
N PHE A 145 -5.19 -9.70 8.85
CA PHE A 145 -4.76 -8.40 9.33
C PHE A 145 -4.41 -8.49 10.82
N GLY A 146 -3.27 -7.93 11.17
CA GLY A 146 -2.85 -7.73 12.55
C GLY A 146 -3.58 -6.55 13.20
N THR A 147 -3.30 -6.30 14.47
CA THR A 147 -3.90 -5.21 15.25
C THR A 147 -2.94 -4.05 15.35
N LEU A 148 -3.39 -2.86 14.98
CA LEU A 148 -2.76 -1.57 15.31
C LEU A 148 -3.56 -0.91 16.42
N LEU A 149 -2.88 -0.41 17.45
CA LEU A 149 -3.47 0.36 18.55
C LEU A 149 -3.27 1.85 18.29
N PHE A 150 -4.25 2.68 18.66
CA PHE A 150 -4.17 4.14 18.64
C PHE A 150 -3.67 4.69 19.96
#